data_de5def3ef5ae21a693826ab409330c35
#
_entry.id   de5def3ef5ae21a693826ab409330c35
#
_cell.length_a   1.000
_cell.length_b   1.000
_cell.length_c   1.000
_cell.angle_alpha   90.00
_cell.angle_beta   90.00
_cell.angle_gamma   90.00
#
_symmetry.space_group_name_H-M   'P 1'
#
loop_
_entity.id
_entity.type
_entity.pdbx_description
1 polymer ?
#
loop_
_entity_poly.entity_id
_entity_poly.type
_entity_poly.pdbx_seq_one_letter_code
_entity_poly.pdbx_strand_id
1 'polypeptide(L)'
;MAAWSEAGWGRRPFLKTVVLATGSAAGGSWARLAGAQGLKAISASHSVSTVVYGQHLVAAQKKFFEEEGVRTPDFVVPGGGAKVVQALAAGQVLFALGDSNHPLKITEKGKDALMLFATDRRCSYANVVVRKELWDRGVKTVEALADPKLVGRKAVVAATAVGSGTYVYGVYVLQNLKAADGRPVNEHVEWVGGGASTTMLGGLKARKFDAIMAVPEWQSAAVEEGFGKPLYDIQDEKAWNRVFGGPIPVTVGYALKETIEKSPDLVQAYVNACYRAQQWIHRAKDDEVTDLLWKPYMDAFKREVVLESVRYYRTIFDWDFVIEEKDYERGMKVWVPLAVDKPIPYAKAVDMSFVKKAQAKYK
;
A
#
# COMPACT_ATOMS: atom_id res chain seq x y z
N MET A 1 -21.57 -39.89 27.57
CA MET A 1 -21.27 -39.59 28.99
C MET A 1 -19.77 -39.69 29.19
N ALA A 2 -19.07 -38.58 29.29
CA ALA A 2 -17.75 -38.45 29.91
C ALA A 2 -17.53 -36.97 30.20
N ALA A 3 -17.45 -36.66 31.50
CA ALA A 3 -17.30 -35.30 32.03
C ALA A 3 -15.87 -34.79 31.85
N TRP A 4 -15.70 -33.53 31.53
CA TRP A 4 -14.43 -32.80 31.60
C TRP A 4 -14.46 -31.88 32.82
N SER A 5 -13.52 -32.17 33.75
CA SER A 5 -13.29 -31.48 34.99
C SER A 5 -12.64 -30.11 34.77
N GLU A 6 -13.13 -29.13 35.49
CA GLU A 6 -12.58 -27.77 35.64
C GLU A 6 -11.21 -27.83 36.34
N ALA A 7 -10.21 -27.16 35.76
CA ALA A 7 -8.93 -26.86 36.42
C ALA A 7 -8.85 -25.34 36.65
N GLY A 8 -8.98 -24.95 37.93
CA GLY A 8 -8.93 -23.57 38.38
C GLY A 8 -7.52 -22.97 38.30
N TRP A 9 -7.45 -21.72 37.83
CA TRP A 9 -6.25 -20.89 37.82
C TRP A 9 -6.19 -20.04 39.09
N GLY A 10 -5.26 -20.43 39.98
CA GLY A 10 -5.02 -19.71 41.24
C GLY A 10 -4.34 -18.34 40.98
N ARG A 11 -4.93 -17.30 41.57
CA ARG A 11 -4.37 -15.96 41.69
C ARG A 11 -3.21 -15.99 42.70
N ARG A 12 -2.00 -15.63 42.29
CA ARG A 12 -0.87 -15.31 43.19
C ARG A 12 -0.78 -13.81 43.37
N PRO A 13 -0.68 -13.29 44.63
CA PRO A 13 -0.47 -11.88 44.87
C PRO A 13 1.01 -11.52 44.71
N PHE A 14 1.30 -10.46 43.91
CA PHE A 14 2.63 -9.86 43.83
C PHE A 14 2.86 -8.96 45.04
N LEU A 15 3.77 -9.37 45.92
CA LEU A 15 4.33 -8.53 46.98
C LEU A 15 5.18 -7.38 46.38
N LYS A 16 4.83 -6.16 46.75
CA LYS A 16 5.63 -4.97 46.50
C LYS A 16 6.80 -4.95 47.50
N THR A 17 8.02 -5.09 47.01
CA THR A 17 9.22 -4.77 47.78
C THR A 17 9.76 -3.43 47.28
N VAL A 18 9.63 -2.40 48.11
CA VAL A 18 10.26 -1.09 47.91
C VAL A 18 11.67 -1.20 48.49
N VAL A 19 12.69 -1.14 47.66
CA VAL A 19 14.09 -0.94 48.05
C VAL A 19 14.45 0.52 47.82
N LEU A 20 14.58 1.28 48.89
CA LEU A 20 15.22 2.58 48.91
C LEU A 20 16.75 2.37 48.88
N ALA A 21 17.40 2.72 47.79
CA ALA A 21 18.83 2.84 47.70
C ALA A 21 19.19 4.34 47.54
N THR A 22 19.74 4.88 48.60
CA THR A 22 20.41 6.19 48.61
C THR A 22 21.84 6.05 48.08
N GLY A 23 22.25 6.92 47.20
CA GLY A 23 23.67 7.21 47.08
C GLY A 23 24.25 7.41 45.68
N SER A 24 24.61 8.66 45.42
CA SER A 24 25.77 9.16 44.71
C SER A 24 25.80 9.26 43.19
N ALA A 25 25.97 10.48 42.79
CA ALA A 25 26.25 11.08 41.50
C ALA A 25 27.09 10.26 40.52
N ALA A 26 26.50 10.02 39.32
CA ALA A 26 27.22 9.95 38.05
C ALA A 26 26.33 10.63 37.02
N GLY A 27 26.62 11.90 36.74
CA GLY A 27 25.98 12.66 35.67
C GLY A 27 26.39 12.06 34.33
N GLY A 28 25.43 11.66 33.49
CA GLY A 28 25.74 11.32 32.11
C GLY A 28 24.74 10.46 31.36
N SER A 29 23.72 9.85 31.99
CA SER A 29 22.83 8.90 31.29
C SER A 29 21.32 9.18 31.38
N TRP A 30 20.92 10.22 32.10
CA TRP A 30 19.48 10.49 32.33
C TRP A 30 18.80 11.27 31.19
N ALA A 31 19.59 11.92 30.32
CA ALA A 31 19.03 12.68 29.21
C ALA A 31 18.43 11.83 28.07
N ARG A 32 18.79 10.54 27.99
CA ARG A 32 18.23 9.63 26.94
C ARG A 32 16.93 8.92 27.29
N LEU A 33 16.60 8.81 28.58
CA LEU A 33 15.35 8.18 29.03
C LEU A 33 14.19 9.18 29.20
N ALA A 34 14.47 10.47 29.32
CA ALA A 34 13.45 11.52 29.40
C ALA A 34 12.73 11.76 28.04
N GLY A 35 13.33 11.37 26.91
CA GLY A 35 12.75 11.61 25.58
C GLY A 35 11.52 10.76 25.24
N ALA A 36 11.32 9.62 25.92
CA ALA A 36 10.21 8.71 25.57
C ALA A 36 8.91 8.93 26.39
N GLN A 37 8.99 9.64 27.51
CA GLN A 37 7.84 9.84 28.40
C GLN A 37 6.88 10.97 28.00
N GLY A 38 7.20 11.75 26.94
CA GLY A 38 6.38 12.88 26.48
C GLY A 38 5.79 12.74 25.06
N LEU A 39 6.11 11.66 24.33
CA LEU A 39 5.67 11.52 22.94
C LEU A 39 4.16 11.19 22.85
N LYS A 40 3.46 11.96 22.02
CA LYS A 40 2.03 11.71 21.73
C LYS A 40 1.85 10.40 20.98
N ALA A 41 0.86 9.60 21.34
CA ALA A 41 0.54 8.36 20.65
C ALA A 41 -0.19 8.65 19.33
N ILE A 42 0.20 7.98 18.26
CA ILE A 42 -0.53 7.92 17.00
C ILE A 42 -0.76 6.45 16.62
N SER A 43 -1.74 6.21 15.77
CA SER A 43 -2.01 4.90 15.17
C SER A 43 -2.14 5.02 13.67
N ALA A 44 -1.60 4.06 12.92
CA ALA A 44 -1.64 4.07 11.47
C ALA A 44 -1.85 2.67 10.91
N SER A 45 -2.31 2.59 9.66
CA SER A 45 -2.56 1.33 8.97
C SER A 45 -2.09 1.37 7.52
N HIS A 46 -1.65 0.21 7.02
CA HIS A 46 -1.44 -0.08 5.60
C HIS A 46 -1.77 -1.55 5.33
N SER A 47 -2.03 -1.92 4.07
CA SER A 47 -2.60 -3.25 3.80
C SER A 47 -1.64 -4.41 3.98
N VAL A 48 -0.39 -4.28 3.56
CA VAL A 48 0.68 -5.28 3.60
C VAL A 48 2.03 -4.59 3.75
N SER A 49 3.03 -5.30 4.28
CA SER A 49 4.40 -4.75 4.39
C SER A 49 5.18 -5.03 3.11
N THR A 50 5.16 -4.07 2.18
CA THR A 50 5.90 -4.09 0.91
C THR A 50 6.49 -2.71 0.64
N VAL A 51 7.35 -2.58 -0.38
CA VAL A 51 8.04 -1.32 -0.70
C VAL A 51 7.07 -0.17 -1.00
N VAL A 52 5.85 -0.45 -1.50
CA VAL A 52 4.83 0.59 -1.74
C VAL A 52 4.46 1.39 -0.48
N TYR A 53 4.58 0.77 0.70
CA TYR A 53 4.35 1.41 2.00
C TYR A 53 5.65 1.76 2.72
N GLY A 54 6.74 1.90 1.97
CA GLY A 54 8.08 2.21 2.46
C GLY A 54 8.13 3.47 3.34
N GLN A 55 7.25 4.44 3.10
CA GLN A 55 7.18 5.68 3.89
C GLN A 55 6.87 5.38 5.36
N HIS A 56 5.92 4.50 5.65
CA HIS A 56 5.62 4.06 7.01
C HIS A 56 6.80 3.27 7.63
N LEU A 57 7.31 2.30 6.86
CA LEU A 57 8.34 1.38 7.33
C LEU A 57 9.68 2.08 7.57
N VAL A 58 10.09 2.94 6.65
CA VAL A 58 11.32 3.74 6.77
C VAL A 58 11.17 4.78 7.89
N ALA A 59 10.04 5.49 7.99
CA ALA A 59 9.82 6.45 9.06
C ALA A 59 9.94 5.79 10.44
N ALA A 60 9.43 4.56 10.60
CA ALA A 60 9.56 3.79 11.82
C ALA A 60 11.02 3.39 12.10
N GLN A 61 11.71 2.78 11.13
CA GLN A 61 13.10 2.31 11.28
C GLN A 61 14.10 3.46 11.51
N LYS A 62 13.86 4.60 10.86
CA LYS A 62 14.69 5.81 10.98
C LYS A 62 14.30 6.70 12.15
N LYS A 63 13.26 6.33 12.92
CA LYS A 63 12.73 7.09 14.07
C LYS A 63 12.25 8.50 13.72
N PHE A 64 11.78 8.70 12.47
CA PHE A 64 11.27 10.00 12.05
C PHE A 64 9.99 10.40 12.77
N PHE A 65 9.19 9.43 13.23
CA PHE A 65 8.02 9.70 14.06
C PHE A 65 8.40 10.31 15.40
N GLU A 66 9.40 9.74 16.10
CA GLU A 66 9.88 10.23 17.39
C GLU A 66 10.52 11.62 17.25
N GLU A 67 11.26 11.86 16.19
CA GLU A 67 11.86 13.16 15.90
C GLU A 67 10.82 14.24 15.58
N GLU A 68 9.61 13.84 15.13
CA GLU A 68 8.45 14.73 14.96
C GLU A 68 7.58 14.83 16.24
N GLY A 69 8.01 14.27 17.37
CA GLY A 69 7.33 14.40 18.65
C GLY A 69 6.16 13.42 18.85
N VAL A 70 6.06 12.38 18.02
CA VAL A 70 5.06 11.33 18.16
C VAL A 70 5.71 9.96 18.32
N ARG A 71 5.05 9.04 19.01
CA ARG A 71 5.53 7.67 19.13
C ARG A 71 5.37 6.96 17.77
N THR A 72 6.38 6.17 17.38
CA THR A 72 6.22 5.26 16.22
C THR A 72 4.94 4.43 16.40
N PRO A 73 4.02 4.43 15.42
CA PRO A 73 2.78 3.68 15.54
C PRO A 73 3.03 2.17 15.51
N ASP A 74 2.29 1.43 16.33
CA ASP A 74 2.07 0.01 16.07
C ASP A 74 1.16 -0.09 14.85
N PHE A 75 1.74 -0.44 13.71
CA PHE A 75 0.99 -0.48 12.45
C PHE A 75 -0.03 -1.61 12.43
N VAL A 76 -1.28 -1.27 12.12
CA VAL A 76 -2.31 -2.27 11.81
C VAL A 76 -2.14 -2.70 10.36
N VAL A 77 -1.73 -3.95 10.13
CA VAL A 77 -1.45 -4.52 8.79
C VAL A 77 -2.42 -5.68 8.53
N PRO A 78 -3.66 -5.40 8.09
CA PRO A 78 -4.75 -6.40 8.09
C PRO A 78 -4.77 -7.31 6.85
N GLY A 79 -3.79 -7.21 5.95
CA GLY A 79 -3.70 -8.06 4.76
C GLY A 79 -4.62 -7.67 3.60
N GLY A 80 -5.19 -6.45 3.60
CA GLY A 80 -6.02 -5.99 2.49
C GLY A 80 -6.61 -4.60 2.68
N GLY A 81 -6.74 -3.84 1.58
CA GLY A 81 -7.17 -2.44 1.59
C GLY A 81 -8.56 -2.21 2.18
N ALA A 82 -9.52 -3.10 1.92
CA ALA A 82 -10.87 -2.98 2.48
C ALA A 82 -10.88 -2.97 4.02
N LYS A 83 -9.99 -3.76 4.64
CA LYS A 83 -9.86 -3.78 6.10
C LYS A 83 -9.17 -2.51 6.64
N VAL A 84 -8.24 -1.91 5.87
CA VAL A 84 -7.65 -0.59 6.21
C VAL A 84 -8.75 0.48 6.21
N VAL A 85 -9.61 0.50 5.19
CA VAL A 85 -10.78 1.39 5.13
C VAL A 85 -11.68 1.23 6.36
N GLN A 86 -11.99 -0.02 6.75
CA GLN A 86 -12.81 -0.32 7.92
C GLN A 86 -12.16 0.18 9.22
N ALA A 87 -10.86 -0.07 9.40
CA ALA A 87 -10.13 0.35 10.60
C ALA A 87 -10.13 1.89 10.76
N LEU A 88 -9.90 2.65 9.67
CA LEU A 88 -9.94 4.10 9.71
C LEU A 88 -11.36 4.61 9.93
N ALA A 89 -12.34 4.11 9.19
CA ALA A 89 -13.74 4.53 9.31
C ALA A 89 -14.33 4.24 10.71
N ALA A 90 -13.86 3.17 11.37
CA ALA A 90 -14.24 2.83 12.75
C ALA A 90 -13.45 3.62 13.82
N GLY A 91 -12.48 4.45 13.44
CA GLY A 91 -11.63 5.20 14.39
C GLY A 91 -10.61 4.33 15.13
N GLN A 92 -10.35 3.11 14.67
CA GLN A 92 -9.33 2.22 15.26
C GLN A 92 -7.91 2.73 14.97
N VAL A 93 -7.72 3.45 13.88
CA VAL A 93 -6.49 4.14 13.51
C VAL A 93 -6.79 5.58 13.14
N LEU A 94 -5.81 6.49 13.36
CA LEU A 94 -5.92 7.91 13.01
C LEU A 94 -5.52 8.16 11.56
N PHE A 95 -4.56 7.40 11.05
CA PHE A 95 -3.96 7.57 9.72
C PHE A 95 -3.96 6.26 8.94
N ALA A 96 -4.00 6.38 7.64
CA ALA A 96 -3.78 5.25 6.74
C ALA A 96 -2.94 5.65 5.53
N LEU A 97 -2.18 4.68 5.01
CA LEU A 97 -1.48 4.77 3.74
C LEU A 97 -2.04 3.68 2.82
N GLY A 98 -2.61 4.08 1.69
CA GLY A 98 -3.30 3.15 0.81
C GLY A 98 -3.85 3.80 -0.44
N ASP A 99 -4.71 3.07 -1.15
CA ASP A 99 -5.27 3.47 -2.43
C ASP A 99 -6.15 4.74 -2.32
N SER A 100 -6.06 5.63 -3.30
CA SER A 100 -6.85 6.87 -3.38
C SER A 100 -8.37 6.63 -3.35
N ASN A 101 -8.85 5.49 -3.81
CA ASN A 101 -10.27 5.17 -3.71
C ASN A 101 -10.73 4.93 -2.26
N HIS A 102 -9.81 4.68 -1.32
CA HIS A 102 -10.15 4.41 0.08
C HIS A 102 -10.81 5.60 0.78
N PRO A 103 -10.18 6.80 0.84
CA PRO A 103 -10.83 7.98 1.42
C PRO A 103 -12.10 8.38 0.65
N LEU A 104 -12.14 8.20 -0.68
CA LEU A 104 -13.33 8.48 -1.48
C LEU A 104 -14.51 7.58 -1.07
N LYS A 105 -14.29 6.27 -0.90
CA LYS A 105 -15.31 5.33 -0.40
C LYS A 105 -15.80 5.66 1.01
N ILE A 106 -14.91 6.14 1.88
CA ILE A 106 -15.28 6.56 3.22
C ILE A 106 -16.19 7.79 3.15
N THR A 107 -15.82 8.77 2.30
CA THR A 107 -16.60 9.99 2.08
C THR A 107 -17.97 9.70 1.49
N GLU A 108 -18.05 8.82 0.50
CA GLU A 108 -19.32 8.39 -0.11
C GLU A 108 -20.27 7.74 0.91
N LYS A 109 -19.72 7.07 1.93
CA LYS A 109 -20.49 6.47 3.04
C LYS A 109 -20.81 7.45 4.19
N GLY A 110 -20.58 8.74 3.98
CA GLY A 110 -21.00 9.80 4.88
C GLY A 110 -20.00 10.18 5.98
N LYS A 111 -18.73 9.73 5.88
CA LYS A 111 -17.65 10.21 6.74
C LYS A 111 -16.58 10.88 5.90
N ASP A 112 -16.42 12.20 6.04
CA ASP A 112 -15.42 12.93 5.29
C ASP A 112 -14.00 12.42 5.61
N ALA A 113 -13.25 12.01 4.57
CA ALA A 113 -11.86 11.62 4.66
C ALA A 113 -11.06 12.33 3.56
N LEU A 114 -9.87 12.86 3.90
CA LEU A 114 -9.05 13.63 2.99
C LEU A 114 -7.70 12.95 2.75
N MET A 115 -7.24 13.03 1.52
CA MET A 115 -5.88 12.71 1.10
C MET A 115 -4.95 13.83 1.56
N LEU A 116 -3.86 13.49 2.21
CA LEU A 116 -2.89 14.42 2.77
C LEU A 116 -1.62 14.52 1.92
N PHE A 117 -1.30 13.47 1.19
CA PHE A 117 -0.16 13.39 0.28
C PHE A 117 -0.28 12.16 -0.64
N ALA A 118 0.47 12.15 -1.76
CA ALA A 118 0.66 10.97 -2.60
C ALA A 118 2.12 10.50 -2.55
N THR A 119 2.34 9.19 -2.65
CA THR A 119 3.69 8.61 -2.65
C THR A 119 4.14 8.16 -4.03
N ASP A 120 3.23 8.05 -4.99
CA ASP A 120 3.49 7.55 -6.34
C ASP A 120 2.65 8.28 -7.41
N ARG A 121 3.07 8.10 -8.67
CA ARG A 121 2.42 8.68 -9.86
C ARG A 121 1.81 7.63 -10.78
N ARG A 122 2.07 6.35 -10.51
CA ARG A 122 1.55 5.20 -11.26
C ARG A 122 1.20 4.08 -10.29
N CYS A 123 0.14 3.33 -10.59
CA CYS A 123 -0.37 2.29 -9.72
C CYS A 123 0.52 1.05 -9.71
N SER A 124 1.33 0.86 -8.67
CA SER A 124 2.26 -0.27 -8.54
C SER A 124 1.60 -1.66 -8.61
N TYR A 125 0.31 -1.76 -8.37
CA TYR A 125 -0.45 -3.02 -8.41
C TYR A 125 -1.35 -3.15 -9.66
N ALA A 126 -1.13 -2.32 -10.70
CA ALA A 126 -1.80 -2.46 -11.99
C ALA A 126 -1.03 -3.34 -13.00
N ASN A 127 0.05 -4.00 -12.56
CA ASN A 127 0.76 -4.96 -13.40
C ASN A 127 -0.10 -6.20 -13.64
N VAL A 128 -0.07 -6.71 -14.88
CA VAL A 128 -0.73 -7.97 -15.25
C VAL A 128 0.34 -9.02 -15.54
N VAL A 129 0.35 -10.08 -14.73
CA VAL A 129 1.29 -11.20 -14.90
C VAL A 129 0.53 -12.43 -15.32
N VAL A 130 0.90 -13.01 -16.47
CA VAL A 130 0.32 -14.25 -17.00
C VAL A 130 1.16 -15.46 -16.58
N ARG A 131 0.53 -16.61 -16.38
CA ARG A 131 1.28 -17.86 -16.17
C ARG A 131 2.11 -18.23 -17.40
N LYS A 132 3.31 -18.77 -17.15
CA LYS A 132 4.31 -19.03 -18.19
C LYS A 132 3.80 -19.93 -19.32
N GLU A 133 2.98 -20.93 -19.03
CA GLU A 133 2.49 -21.83 -20.06
C GLU A 133 1.58 -21.13 -21.09
N LEU A 134 0.79 -20.15 -20.69
CA LEU A 134 0.03 -19.33 -21.63
C LEU A 134 0.95 -18.39 -22.43
N TRP A 135 1.95 -17.83 -21.76
CA TRP A 135 2.97 -17.05 -22.45
C TRP A 135 3.67 -17.88 -23.54
N ASP A 136 4.04 -19.13 -23.26
CA ASP A 136 4.71 -20.02 -24.21
C ASP A 136 3.78 -20.43 -25.36
N ARG A 137 2.45 -20.46 -25.13
CA ARG A 137 1.43 -20.68 -26.18
C ARG A 137 1.17 -19.46 -27.07
N GLY A 138 1.72 -18.28 -26.74
CA GLY A 138 1.56 -17.08 -27.54
C GLY A 138 0.77 -15.96 -26.89
N VAL A 139 0.32 -16.08 -25.62
CA VAL A 139 -0.28 -14.97 -24.88
C VAL A 139 0.83 -14.01 -24.45
N LYS A 140 1.15 -13.06 -25.34
CA LYS A 140 2.26 -12.10 -25.18
C LYS A 140 1.80 -10.68 -24.84
N THR A 141 0.52 -10.41 -24.96
CA THR A 141 -0.11 -9.11 -24.64
C THR A 141 -1.39 -9.33 -23.84
N VAL A 142 -1.89 -8.26 -23.22
CA VAL A 142 -3.16 -8.31 -22.47
C VAL A 142 -4.32 -8.69 -23.40
N GLU A 143 -4.30 -8.15 -24.64
CA GLU A 143 -5.33 -8.42 -25.64
C GLU A 143 -5.42 -9.91 -25.99
N ALA A 144 -4.29 -10.64 -25.97
CA ALA A 144 -4.24 -12.07 -26.23
C ALA A 144 -4.89 -12.93 -25.13
N LEU A 145 -5.18 -12.39 -23.95
CA LEU A 145 -6.00 -13.08 -22.94
C LEU A 145 -7.44 -13.32 -23.41
N ALA A 146 -7.90 -12.52 -24.35
CA ALA A 146 -9.23 -12.66 -24.95
C ALA A 146 -9.31 -13.73 -26.07
N ASP A 147 -8.17 -14.29 -26.49
CA ASP A 147 -8.14 -15.29 -27.59
C ASP A 147 -8.45 -16.70 -27.04
N PRO A 148 -9.63 -17.28 -27.35
CA PRO A 148 -10.02 -18.61 -26.89
C PRO A 148 -9.14 -19.72 -27.51
N LYS A 149 -8.45 -19.46 -28.64
CA LYS A 149 -7.53 -20.44 -29.26
C LYS A 149 -6.26 -20.60 -28.44
N LEU A 150 -5.80 -19.52 -27.79
CA LEU A 150 -4.61 -19.52 -26.93
C LEU A 150 -4.93 -19.98 -25.50
N VAL A 151 -6.03 -19.51 -24.93
CA VAL A 151 -6.39 -19.80 -23.53
C VAL A 151 -7.21 -21.09 -23.37
N GLY A 152 -8.02 -21.47 -24.38
CA GLY A 152 -8.86 -22.67 -24.37
C GLY A 152 -10.24 -22.46 -23.72
N ARG A 153 -10.44 -21.37 -22.99
CA ARG A 153 -11.66 -20.96 -22.29
C ARG A 153 -11.61 -19.46 -21.99
N LYS A 154 -12.62 -18.94 -21.32
CA LYS A 154 -12.56 -17.59 -20.74
C LYS A 154 -11.41 -17.52 -19.73
N ALA A 155 -10.49 -16.55 -19.90
CA ALA A 155 -9.34 -16.41 -19.03
C ALA A 155 -9.74 -16.03 -17.61
N VAL A 156 -9.16 -16.66 -16.60
CA VAL A 156 -9.40 -16.33 -15.18
C VAL A 156 -8.30 -15.37 -14.74
N VAL A 157 -8.70 -14.13 -14.38
CA VAL A 157 -7.81 -13.08 -13.88
C VAL A 157 -8.09 -12.87 -12.40
N ALA A 158 -7.05 -12.96 -11.57
CA ALA A 158 -7.19 -12.78 -10.12
C ALA A 158 -6.74 -11.38 -9.69
N ALA A 159 -7.59 -10.76 -8.87
CA ALA A 159 -7.28 -9.60 -8.03
C ALA A 159 -7.20 -10.03 -6.56
N THR A 160 -6.72 -9.18 -5.65
CA THR A 160 -6.70 -9.53 -4.21
C THR A 160 -8.09 -9.83 -3.68
N ALA A 161 -9.10 -9.08 -4.13
CA ALA A 161 -10.52 -9.35 -3.96
C ALA A 161 -11.30 -8.60 -5.04
N VAL A 162 -12.47 -9.07 -5.41
CA VAL A 162 -13.39 -8.31 -6.27
C VAL A 162 -13.77 -7.01 -5.54
N GLY A 163 -13.66 -5.86 -6.22
CA GLY A 163 -13.89 -4.54 -5.65
C GLY A 163 -12.69 -3.93 -4.90
N SER A 164 -11.54 -4.63 -4.82
CA SER A 164 -10.29 -4.07 -4.28
C SER A 164 -9.61 -3.11 -5.27
N GLY A 165 -8.56 -2.39 -4.81
CA GLY A 165 -7.75 -1.56 -5.71
C GLY A 165 -7.18 -2.33 -6.89
N THR A 166 -6.60 -3.52 -6.67
CA THR A 166 -6.10 -4.39 -7.74
C THR A 166 -7.18 -4.75 -8.76
N TYR A 167 -8.43 -4.99 -8.31
CA TYR A 167 -9.56 -5.22 -9.19
C TYR A 167 -9.92 -3.97 -10.01
N VAL A 168 -10.04 -2.81 -9.34
CA VAL A 168 -10.43 -1.55 -9.98
C VAL A 168 -9.46 -1.18 -11.11
N TYR A 169 -8.16 -1.19 -10.83
CA TYR A 169 -7.15 -0.87 -11.85
C TYR A 169 -7.03 -1.95 -12.91
N GLY A 170 -7.18 -3.22 -12.54
CA GLY A 170 -7.18 -4.33 -13.50
C GLY A 170 -8.32 -4.24 -14.49
N VAL A 171 -9.55 -4.03 -14.00
CA VAL A 171 -10.72 -3.82 -14.85
C VAL A 171 -10.50 -2.62 -15.77
N TYR A 172 -9.97 -1.51 -15.24
CA TYR A 172 -9.72 -0.32 -16.04
C TYR A 172 -8.70 -0.58 -17.16
N VAL A 173 -7.58 -1.28 -16.88
CA VAL A 173 -6.60 -1.67 -17.89
C VAL A 173 -7.26 -2.52 -18.98
N LEU A 174 -7.95 -3.60 -18.59
CA LEU A 174 -8.56 -4.53 -19.53
C LEU A 174 -9.74 -3.92 -20.31
N GLN A 175 -10.40 -2.93 -19.76
CA GLN A 175 -11.52 -2.23 -20.40
C GLN A 175 -11.05 -1.24 -21.49
N ASN A 176 -9.85 -0.68 -21.30
CA ASN A 176 -9.25 0.27 -22.26
C ASN A 176 -8.40 -0.40 -23.34
N LEU A 177 -8.24 -1.72 -23.29
CA LEU A 177 -7.58 -2.53 -24.32
C LEU A 177 -8.62 -3.35 -25.08
N LYS A 178 -8.42 -3.51 -26.41
CA LYS A 178 -9.40 -4.13 -27.30
C LYS A 178 -8.94 -5.50 -27.76
N ALA A 179 -9.80 -6.49 -27.62
CA ALA A 179 -9.65 -7.82 -28.22
C ALA A 179 -9.75 -7.76 -29.74
N ALA A 180 -9.44 -8.86 -30.42
CA ALA A 180 -9.48 -8.97 -31.89
C ALA A 180 -10.88 -8.72 -32.50
N ASP A 181 -11.95 -8.93 -31.72
CA ASP A 181 -13.34 -8.65 -32.11
C ASP A 181 -13.76 -7.19 -31.85
N GLY A 182 -12.84 -6.34 -31.40
CA GLY A 182 -13.06 -4.91 -31.12
C GLY A 182 -13.71 -4.62 -29.76
N ARG A 183 -14.12 -5.64 -29.01
CA ARG A 183 -14.69 -5.45 -27.66
C ARG A 183 -13.57 -5.30 -26.61
N PRO A 184 -13.87 -4.69 -25.44
CA PRO A 184 -12.93 -4.65 -24.33
C PRO A 184 -12.44 -6.03 -23.90
N VAL A 185 -11.15 -6.19 -23.62
CA VAL A 185 -10.60 -7.44 -23.08
C VAL A 185 -11.32 -7.87 -21.80
N ASN A 186 -11.77 -6.90 -21.01
CA ASN A 186 -12.50 -7.15 -19.76
C ASN A 186 -13.77 -8.01 -19.95
N GLU A 187 -14.42 -7.96 -21.10
CA GLU A 187 -15.61 -8.79 -21.39
C GLU A 187 -15.27 -10.27 -21.64
N HIS A 188 -14.01 -10.55 -21.97
CA HIS A 188 -13.48 -11.87 -22.30
C HIS A 188 -12.81 -12.59 -21.13
N VAL A 189 -12.76 -11.97 -19.94
CA VAL A 189 -12.12 -12.56 -18.76
C VAL A 189 -13.12 -12.76 -17.62
N GLU A 190 -12.80 -13.68 -16.74
CA GLU A 190 -13.51 -13.90 -15.48
C GLU A 190 -12.63 -13.37 -14.33
N TRP A 191 -13.19 -12.52 -13.47
CA TRP A 191 -12.50 -11.98 -12.30
C TRP A 191 -12.77 -12.83 -11.07
N VAL A 192 -11.69 -13.15 -10.33
CA VAL A 192 -11.78 -13.88 -9.07
C VAL A 192 -10.97 -13.22 -7.96
N GLY A 193 -11.33 -13.49 -6.70
CA GLY A 193 -10.52 -13.12 -5.55
C GLY A 193 -9.39 -14.12 -5.35
N GLY A 194 -8.13 -13.66 -5.48
CA GLY A 194 -6.91 -14.49 -5.32
C GLY A 194 -6.24 -14.39 -3.96
N GLY A 195 -6.71 -13.46 -3.09
CA GLY A 195 -6.11 -13.21 -1.77
C GLY A 195 -4.84 -12.39 -1.80
N ALA A 196 -3.96 -12.57 -0.82
CA ALA A 196 -2.68 -11.88 -0.71
C ALA A 196 -1.53 -12.69 -1.37
N SER A 197 -0.28 -12.21 -1.26
CA SER A 197 0.88 -12.70 -2.03
C SER A 197 1.01 -14.22 -2.14
N THR A 198 0.97 -14.94 -1.03
CA THR A 198 1.17 -16.40 -1.03
C THR A 198 0.09 -17.14 -1.79
N THR A 199 -1.19 -16.76 -1.60
CA THR A 199 -2.32 -17.38 -2.29
C THR A 199 -2.40 -16.96 -3.75
N MET A 200 -2.05 -15.71 -4.06
CA MET A 200 -2.01 -15.17 -5.41
C MET A 200 -0.95 -15.87 -6.27
N LEU A 201 0.30 -15.87 -5.80
CA LEU A 201 1.41 -16.53 -6.49
C LEU A 201 1.22 -18.06 -6.56
N GLY A 202 0.79 -18.66 -5.46
CA GLY A 202 0.48 -20.10 -5.41
C GLY A 202 -0.64 -20.48 -6.39
N GLY A 203 -1.68 -19.67 -6.52
CA GLY A 203 -2.77 -19.87 -7.47
C GLY A 203 -2.33 -19.77 -8.93
N LEU A 204 -1.47 -18.81 -9.27
CA LEU A 204 -0.88 -18.68 -10.60
C LEU A 204 0.00 -19.90 -10.93
N LYS A 205 0.89 -20.28 -10.01
CA LYS A 205 1.77 -21.45 -10.14
C LYS A 205 0.99 -22.77 -10.27
N ALA A 206 -0.10 -22.90 -9.51
CA ALA A 206 -0.99 -24.06 -9.56
C ALA A 206 -2.01 -24.04 -10.72
N ARG A 207 -1.94 -23.04 -11.62
CA ARG A 207 -2.84 -22.87 -12.78
C ARG A 207 -4.31 -22.66 -12.42
N LYS A 208 -4.60 -22.21 -11.18
CA LYS A 208 -5.96 -21.78 -10.77
C LYS A 208 -6.32 -20.46 -11.43
N PHE A 209 -5.33 -19.61 -11.70
CA PHE A 209 -5.45 -18.34 -12.40
C PHE A 209 -4.64 -18.37 -13.69
N ASP A 210 -5.15 -17.74 -14.74
CA ASP A 210 -4.42 -17.55 -16.00
C ASP A 210 -3.54 -16.33 -15.95
N ALA A 211 -4.02 -15.27 -15.27
CA ALA A 211 -3.26 -14.07 -14.97
C ALA A 211 -3.61 -13.52 -13.58
N ILE A 212 -2.73 -12.72 -13.04
CA ILE A 212 -2.93 -12.02 -11.76
C ILE A 212 -2.62 -10.53 -11.89
N MET A 213 -3.29 -9.72 -11.10
CA MET A 213 -2.84 -8.37 -10.79
C MET A 213 -1.71 -8.44 -9.77
N ALA A 214 -0.59 -7.80 -10.05
CA ALA A 214 0.63 -7.97 -9.26
C ALA A 214 1.25 -6.64 -8.84
N VAL A 215 1.82 -6.63 -7.64
CA VAL A 215 2.84 -5.65 -7.23
C VAL A 215 4.21 -6.08 -7.75
N PRO A 216 5.20 -5.18 -7.83
CA PRO A 216 6.55 -5.51 -8.34
C PRO A 216 7.17 -6.74 -7.70
N GLU A 217 7.04 -6.92 -6.39
CA GLU A 217 7.58 -8.09 -5.67
C GLU A 217 6.98 -9.41 -6.17
N TRP A 218 5.69 -9.42 -6.44
CA TRP A 218 5.00 -10.63 -6.95
C TRP A 218 5.37 -10.90 -8.40
N GLN A 219 5.47 -9.84 -9.22
CA GLN A 219 5.94 -9.94 -10.61
C GLN A 219 7.35 -10.49 -10.65
N SER A 220 8.28 -9.90 -9.88
CA SER A 220 9.68 -10.33 -9.83
C SER A 220 9.81 -11.77 -9.35
N ALA A 221 9.10 -12.16 -8.30
CA ALA A 221 9.10 -13.53 -7.80
C ALA A 221 8.58 -14.53 -8.85
N ALA A 222 7.47 -14.21 -9.53
CA ALA A 222 6.91 -15.08 -10.57
C ALA A 222 7.85 -15.24 -11.77
N VAL A 223 8.57 -14.17 -12.14
CA VAL A 223 9.57 -14.18 -13.24
C VAL A 223 10.82 -14.96 -12.82
N GLU A 224 11.37 -14.71 -11.63
CA GLU A 224 12.58 -15.37 -11.13
C GLU A 224 12.36 -16.87 -10.93
N GLU A 225 11.22 -17.27 -10.37
CA GLU A 225 10.87 -18.69 -10.21
C GLU A 225 10.41 -19.35 -11.52
N GLY A 226 10.29 -18.60 -12.60
CA GLY A 226 10.03 -19.10 -13.95
C GLY A 226 8.59 -19.55 -14.21
N PHE A 227 7.59 -19.16 -13.39
CA PHE A 227 6.19 -19.56 -13.58
C PHE A 227 5.27 -18.44 -14.10
N GLY A 228 5.75 -17.18 -14.16
CA GLY A 228 4.98 -16.03 -14.66
C GLY A 228 5.78 -15.13 -15.61
N LYS A 229 5.05 -14.35 -16.40
CA LYS A 229 5.60 -13.33 -17.31
C LYS A 229 4.71 -12.08 -17.32
N PRO A 230 5.27 -10.86 -17.32
CA PRO A 230 4.48 -9.63 -17.40
C PRO A 230 3.83 -9.49 -18.79
N LEU A 231 2.53 -9.22 -18.81
CA LEU A 231 1.79 -8.79 -20.01
C LEU A 231 1.60 -7.28 -20.05
N TYR A 232 1.48 -6.66 -18.90
CA TYR A 232 1.36 -5.23 -18.72
C TYR A 232 2.22 -4.83 -17.52
N ASP A 233 3.17 -3.95 -17.77
CA ASP A 233 4.12 -3.47 -16.77
C ASP A 233 4.02 -1.94 -16.71
N ILE A 234 3.65 -1.41 -15.55
CA ILE A 234 3.47 0.04 -15.33
C ILE A 234 4.81 0.79 -15.27
N GLN A 235 5.93 0.08 -15.22
CA GLN A 235 7.26 0.68 -15.38
C GLN A 235 7.42 1.23 -16.81
N ASP A 236 6.80 0.60 -17.81
CA ASP A 236 6.68 1.17 -19.15
C ASP A 236 5.69 2.36 -19.13
N GLU A 237 6.26 3.55 -19.11
CA GLU A 237 5.49 4.79 -19.09
C GLU A 237 4.60 4.95 -20.34
N LYS A 238 5.00 4.43 -21.49
CA LYS A 238 4.18 4.48 -22.71
C LYS A 238 2.96 3.57 -22.58
N ALA A 239 3.14 2.37 -22.02
CA ALA A 239 2.03 1.47 -21.73
C ALA A 239 1.07 2.09 -20.70
N TRP A 240 1.61 2.70 -19.63
CA TRP A 240 0.82 3.44 -18.66
C TRP A 240 0.02 4.58 -19.31
N ASN A 241 0.69 5.47 -20.04
CA ASN A 241 0.06 6.64 -20.65
C ASN A 241 -0.99 6.26 -21.71
N ARG A 242 -0.80 5.15 -22.42
CA ARG A 242 -1.80 4.63 -23.39
C ARG A 242 -3.14 4.30 -22.71
N VAL A 243 -3.12 3.81 -21.48
CA VAL A 243 -4.31 3.39 -20.75
C VAL A 243 -4.85 4.52 -19.86
N PHE A 244 -3.98 5.18 -19.11
CA PHE A 244 -4.37 6.15 -18.07
C PHE A 244 -4.24 7.61 -18.49
N GLY A 245 -3.53 7.92 -19.57
CA GLY A 245 -3.37 9.27 -20.11
C GLY A 245 -2.41 10.16 -19.32
N GLY A 246 -1.66 9.63 -18.35
CA GLY A 246 -0.68 10.35 -17.55
C GLY A 246 -0.66 9.97 -16.07
N PRO A 247 0.04 10.73 -15.22
CA PRO A 247 0.14 10.49 -13.79
C PRO A 247 -1.22 10.44 -13.08
N ILE A 248 -1.34 9.56 -12.09
CA ILE A 248 -2.47 9.46 -11.17
C ILE A 248 -1.89 9.26 -9.77
N PRO A 249 -2.32 10.03 -8.74
CA PRO A 249 -1.96 9.75 -7.37
C PRO A 249 -2.68 8.47 -6.92
N VAL A 250 -1.94 7.40 -6.63
CA VAL A 250 -2.56 6.10 -6.30
C VAL A 250 -2.40 5.75 -4.85
N THR A 251 -1.18 5.70 -4.34
CA THR A 251 -0.93 5.46 -2.92
C THR A 251 -0.87 6.79 -2.20
N VAL A 252 -1.83 7.00 -1.31
CA VAL A 252 -2.01 8.26 -0.58
C VAL A 252 -2.02 8.04 0.92
N GLY A 253 -1.44 8.99 1.66
CA GLY A 253 -1.68 9.13 3.09
C GLY A 253 -2.99 9.87 3.31
N TYR A 254 -3.86 9.35 4.19
CA TYR A 254 -5.17 9.93 4.43
C TYR A 254 -5.65 9.78 5.87
N ALA A 255 -6.58 10.66 6.27
CA ALA A 255 -7.19 10.67 7.58
C ALA A 255 -8.65 11.11 7.48
N LEU A 256 -9.43 10.86 8.54
CA LEU A 256 -10.76 11.46 8.67
C LEU A 256 -10.63 12.97 8.87
N LYS A 257 -11.53 13.74 8.29
CA LYS A 257 -11.60 15.20 8.46
C LYS A 257 -11.68 15.60 9.93
N GLU A 258 -12.43 14.84 10.72
CA GLU A 258 -12.51 15.01 12.17
C GLU A 258 -11.14 14.93 12.87
N THR A 259 -10.28 13.97 12.46
CA THR A 259 -8.91 13.85 12.98
C THR A 259 -8.07 15.07 12.61
N ILE A 260 -8.21 15.54 11.36
CA ILE A 260 -7.49 16.72 10.86
C ILE A 260 -7.85 17.98 11.63
N GLU A 261 -9.14 18.18 11.88
CA GLU A 261 -9.65 19.36 12.62
C GLU A 261 -9.30 19.33 14.10
N LYS A 262 -9.42 18.16 14.76
CA LYS A 262 -9.18 18.02 16.20
C LYS A 262 -7.70 17.92 16.57
N SER A 263 -6.85 17.45 15.68
CA SER A 263 -5.43 17.15 15.99
C SER A 263 -4.48 17.52 14.86
N PRO A 264 -4.50 18.79 14.36
CA PRO A 264 -3.69 19.21 13.22
C PRO A 264 -2.19 19.02 13.45
N ASP A 265 -1.71 19.12 14.69
CA ASP A 265 -0.31 18.90 15.04
C ASP A 265 0.10 17.42 14.85
N LEU A 266 -0.77 16.47 15.20
CA LEU A 266 -0.52 15.05 14.96
C LEU A 266 -0.52 14.73 13.47
N VAL A 267 -1.41 15.36 12.70
CA VAL A 267 -1.45 15.24 11.24
C VAL A 267 -0.14 15.78 10.64
N GLN A 268 0.33 16.95 11.10
CA GLN A 268 1.58 17.52 10.62
C GLN A 268 2.78 16.63 10.95
N ALA A 269 2.84 16.09 12.17
CA ALA A 269 3.91 15.18 12.58
C ALA A 269 3.92 13.90 11.71
N TYR A 270 2.74 13.32 11.44
CA TYR A 270 2.60 12.16 10.56
C TYR A 270 3.08 12.46 9.13
N VAL A 271 2.61 13.56 8.53
CA VAL A 271 3.01 13.97 7.18
C VAL A 271 4.51 14.25 7.11
N ASN A 272 5.06 14.94 8.11
CA ASN A 272 6.50 15.22 8.19
C ASN A 272 7.33 13.93 8.23
N ALA A 273 6.98 12.98 9.09
CA ALA A 273 7.69 11.71 9.22
C ALA A 273 7.68 10.91 7.91
N CYS A 274 6.51 10.83 7.25
CA CYS A 274 6.37 10.16 5.95
C CYS A 274 7.13 10.90 4.83
N TYR A 275 7.10 12.24 4.81
CA TYR A 275 7.83 13.05 3.83
C TYR A 275 9.34 12.84 3.97
N ARG A 276 9.87 12.87 5.19
CA ARG A 276 11.28 12.58 5.46
C ARG A 276 11.69 11.18 5.02
N ALA A 277 10.81 10.20 5.23
CA ALA A 277 11.03 8.83 4.77
C ALA A 277 11.11 8.76 3.24
N GLN A 278 10.23 9.46 2.53
CA GLN A 278 10.26 9.56 1.06
C GLN A 278 11.57 10.21 0.59
N GLN A 279 11.98 11.33 1.22
CA GLN A 279 13.23 12.01 0.88
C GLN A 279 14.46 11.14 1.20
N TRP A 280 14.42 10.35 2.27
CA TRP A 280 15.49 9.40 2.57
C TRP A 280 15.54 8.27 1.53
N ILE A 281 14.40 7.65 1.16
CA ILE A 281 14.33 6.67 0.08
C ILE A 281 14.90 7.26 -1.21
N HIS A 282 14.62 8.52 -1.52
CA HIS A 282 15.12 9.19 -2.72
C HIS A 282 16.65 9.28 -2.77
N ARG A 283 17.28 9.57 -1.63
CA ARG A 283 18.74 9.86 -1.54
C ARG A 283 19.59 8.64 -1.23
N ALA A 284 19.05 7.67 -0.51
CA ALA A 284 19.76 6.47 -0.09
C ALA A 284 20.08 5.56 -1.29
N LYS A 285 21.10 4.72 -1.19
CA LYS A 285 21.39 3.69 -2.19
C LYS A 285 20.32 2.60 -2.16
N ASP A 286 20.12 1.91 -3.28
CA ASP A 286 19.13 0.83 -3.39
C ASP A 286 19.36 -0.26 -2.33
N ASP A 287 20.62 -0.64 -2.12
CA ASP A 287 20.99 -1.64 -1.11
C ASP A 287 20.65 -1.18 0.31
N GLU A 288 20.86 0.10 0.64
CA GLU A 288 20.53 0.65 1.97
C GLU A 288 19.02 0.62 2.23
N VAL A 289 18.20 0.96 1.24
CA VAL A 289 16.73 0.87 1.34
C VAL A 289 16.31 -0.60 1.46
N THR A 290 16.91 -1.46 0.63
CA THR A 290 16.62 -2.90 0.65
C THR A 290 16.93 -3.51 2.01
N ASP A 291 18.12 -3.30 2.55
CA ASP A 291 18.54 -3.88 3.83
C ASP A 291 17.71 -3.36 5.02
N LEU A 292 17.26 -2.09 4.94
CA LEU A 292 16.37 -1.51 5.95
C LEU A 292 14.99 -2.17 5.97
N LEU A 293 14.47 -2.59 4.80
CA LEU A 293 13.12 -3.11 4.65
C LEU A 293 13.05 -4.62 4.65
N TRP A 294 14.05 -5.31 4.06
CA TRP A 294 13.98 -6.74 3.80
C TRP A 294 13.77 -7.57 5.06
N LYS A 295 14.77 -7.60 5.95
CA LYS A 295 14.72 -8.48 7.15
C LYS A 295 13.56 -8.18 8.10
N PRO A 296 13.25 -6.90 8.44
CA PRO A 296 12.18 -6.62 9.38
C PRO A 296 10.77 -6.83 8.84
N TYR A 297 10.57 -6.73 7.50
CA TYR A 297 9.23 -6.63 6.95
C TYR A 297 8.93 -7.54 5.76
N MET A 298 9.96 -8.01 5.05
CA MET A 298 9.82 -8.67 3.74
C MET A 298 10.69 -9.94 3.64
N ASP A 299 11.02 -10.57 4.76
CA ASP A 299 11.88 -11.77 4.86
C ASP A 299 11.30 -13.01 4.15
N ALA A 300 10.00 -13.00 3.83
CA ALA A 300 9.36 -14.01 3.00
C ALA A 300 9.83 -13.98 1.53
N PHE A 301 10.46 -12.88 1.08
CA PHE A 301 11.05 -12.74 -0.25
C PHE A 301 12.57 -12.85 -0.17
N LYS A 302 13.20 -13.28 -1.28
CA LYS A 302 14.64 -13.16 -1.41
C LYS A 302 15.05 -11.70 -1.43
N ARG A 303 16.25 -11.38 -0.92
CA ARG A 303 16.77 -10.02 -0.89
C ARG A 303 16.80 -9.36 -2.27
N GLU A 304 17.16 -10.14 -3.28
CA GLU A 304 17.24 -9.71 -4.68
C GLU A 304 15.88 -9.26 -5.22
N VAL A 305 14.80 -9.96 -4.86
CA VAL A 305 13.42 -9.57 -5.22
C VAL A 305 13.06 -8.22 -4.60
N VAL A 306 13.44 -7.98 -3.34
CA VAL A 306 13.20 -6.70 -2.68
C VAL A 306 14.05 -5.59 -3.30
N LEU A 307 15.32 -5.88 -3.65
CA LEU A 307 16.21 -4.94 -4.33
C LEU A 307 15.65 -4.50 -5.69
N GLU A 308 15.21 -5.44 -6.51
CA GLU A 308 14.58 -5.13 -7.79
C GLU A 308 13.28 -4.33 -7.61
N SER A 309 12.51 -4.63 -6.55
CA SER A 309 11.31 -3.87 -6.21
C SER A 309 11.64 -2.43 -5.79
N VAL A 310 12.68 -2.21 -4.99
CA VAL A 310 13.15 -0.86 -4.64
C VAL A 310 13.51 -0.07 -5.90
N ARG A 311 14.26 -0.66 -6.83
CA ARG A 311 14.60 -0.04 -8.13
C ARG A 311 13.35 0.29 -8.94
N TYR A 312 12.41 -0.64 -8.98
CA TYR A 312 11.14 -0.47 -9.66
C TYR A 312 10.35 0.72 -9.10
N TYR A 313 10.13 0.75 -7.78
CA TYR A 313 9.35 1.80 -7.12
C TYR A 313 9.97 3.18 -7.31
N ARG A 314 11.30 3.31 -7.38
CA ARG A 314 11.96 4.58 -7.68
C ARG A 314 11.55 5.20 -9.01
N THR A 315 11.11 4.40 -9.98
CA THR A 315 10.65 4.89 -11.28
C THR A 315 9.23 5.47 -11.25
N ILE A 316 8.47 5.17 -10.21
CA ILE A 316 7.06 5.55 -10.08
C ILE A 316 6.74 6.40 -8.85
N PHE A 317 7.64 6.47 -7.87
CA PHE A 317 7.44 7.30 -6.68
C PHE A 317 7.34 8.77 -7.05
N ASP A 318 6.53 9.49 -6.28
CA ASP A 318 6.43 10.93 -6.28
C ASP A 318 7.28 11.50 -5.15
N TRP A 319 8.31 12.27 -5.51
CA TRP A 319 9.30 12.74 -4.53
C TRP A 319 8.87 13.99 -3.79
N ASP A 320 7.85 14.71 -4.24
CA ASP A 320 7.36 15.93 -3.62
C ASP A 320 6.08 15.77 -2.78
N PHE A 321 5.43 14.60 -2.87
CA PHE A 321 4.18 14.29 -2.15
C PHE A 321 2.94 15.05 -2.64
N VAL A 322 3.06 15.85 -3.71
CA VAL A 322 1.99 16.72 -4.16
C VAL A 322 0.92 15.94 -4.94
N ILE A 323 -0.33 16.14 -4.59
CA ILE A 323 -1.47 15.71 -5.40
C ILE A 323 -1.90 16.89 -6.27
N GLU A 324 -1.53 16.86 -7.53
CA GLU A 324 -1.97 17.84 -8.52
C GLU A 324 -3.46 17.63 -8.87
N GLU A 325 -4.24 18.72 -8.95
CA GLU A 325 -5.68 18.62 -9.26
C GLU A 325 -5.93 17.92 -10.60
N LYS A 326 -5.14 18.24 -11.64
CA LYS A 326 -5.24 17.59 -12.96
C LYS A 326 -5.02 16.06 -12.92
N ASP A 327 -4.14 15.59 -12.03
CA ASP A 327 -3.81 14.17 -11.89
C ASP A 327 -4.87 13.45 -11.04
N TYR A 328 -5.41 14.14 -10.02
CA TYR A 328 -6.58 13.69 -9.28
C TYR A 328 -7.81 13.53 -10.19
N GLU A 329 -8.11 14.53 -11.03
CA GLU A 329 -9.21 14.49 -11.99
C GLU A 329 -9.05 13.36 -13.01
N ARG A 330 -7.80 13.07 -13.41
CA ARG A 330 -7.50 11.90 -14.25
C ARG A 330 -7.82 10.60 -13.50
N GLY A 331 -7.45 10.52 -12.22
CA GLY A 331 -7.79 9.41 -11.34
C GLY A 331 -9.30 9.19 -11.20
N MET A 332 -10.09 10.27 -11.15
CA MET A 332 -11.56 10.17 -11.09
C MET A 332 -12.16 9.40 -12.26
N LYS A 333 -11.54 9.39 -13.44
CA LYS A 333 -11.98 8.58 -14.59
C LYS A 333 -11.84 7.08 -14.33
N VAL A 334 -10.89 6.70 -13.47
CA VAL A 334 -10.69 5.31 -13.03
C VAL A 334 -11.63 4.97 -11.87
N TRP A 335 -11.73 5.87 -10.89
CA TRP A 335 -12.40 5.55 -9.62
C TRP A 335 -13.91 5.65 -9.69
N VAL A 336 -14.48 6.63 -10.43
CA VAL A 336 -15.93 6.85 -10.46
C VAL A 336 -16.72 5.64 -10.93
N PRO A 337 -16.43 5.01 -12.07
CA PRO A 337 -17.30 3.90 -12.47
C PRO A 337 -17.03 2.59 -11.71
N LEU A 338 -15.87 2.47 -11.04
CA LEU A 338 -15.39 1.19 -10.52
C LEU A 338 -15.25 1.13 -8.99
N ALA A 339 -15.16 2.29 -8.34
CA ALA A 339 -14.90 2.36 -6.90
C ALA A 339 -15.88 3.24 -6.14
N VAL A 340 -16.36 4.32 -6.73
CA VAL A 340 -17.33 5.27 -6.16
C VAL A 340 -18.40 5.62 -7.21
N ASP A 341 -19.61 5.92 -6.76
CA ASP A 341 -20.76 6.15 -7.66
C ASP A 341 -20.72 7.54 -8.31
N LYS A 342 -20.13 8.53 -7.63
CA LYS A 342 -20.14 9.93 -8.07
C LYS A 342 -18.77 10.59 -7.89
N PRO A 343 -18.43 11.56 -8.79
CA PRO A 343 -17.22 12.35 -8.62
C PRO A 343 -17.24 13.14 -7.31
N ILE A 344 -16.11 13.12 -6.60
CA ILE A 344 -15.87 13.96 -5.42
C ILE A 344 -14.90 15.06 -5.87
N PRO A 345 -15.25 16.37 -5.73
CA PRO A 345 -14.36 17.46 -6.12
C PRO A 345 -13.03 17.44 -5.37
N TYR A 346 -11.93 17.81 -6.05
CA TYR A 346 -10.58 17.88 -5.47
C TYR A 346 -10.56 18.62 -4.12
N ALA A 347 -11.15 19.80 -4.05
CA ALA A 347 -11.19 20.63 -2.83
C ALA A 347 -11.91 19.95 -1.64
N LYS A 348 -12.71 18.91 -1.87
CA LYS A 348 -13.36 18.12 -0.82
C LYS A 348 -12.60 16.85 -0.44
N ALA A 349 -11.65 16.43 -1.28
CA ALA A 349 -10.95 15.15 -1.13
C ALA A 349 -9.48 15.31 -0.75
N VAL A 350 -8.89 16.50 -0.91
CA VAL A 350 -7.44 16.70 -0.80
C VAL A 350 -7.11 17.92 0.05
N ASP A 351 -6.15 17.78 0.96
CA ASP A 351 -5.58 18.88 1.74
C ASP A 351 -4.05 18.88 1.62
N MET A 352 -3.52 19.74 0.76
CA MET A 352 -2.07 19.92 0.54
C MET A 352 -1.40 20.87 1.52
N SER A 353 -2.09 21.42 2.51
CA SER A 353 -1.53 22.40 3.45
C SER A 353 -0.39 21.81 4.29
N PHE A 354 -0.53 20.54 4.68
CA PHE A 354 0.46 19.81 5.47
C PHE A 354 1.74 19.49 4.69
N VAL A 355 1.60 19.11 3.41
CA VAL A 355 2.74 18.87 2.50
C VAL A 355 3.54 20.15 2.29
N LYS A 356 2.87 21.27 2.04
CA LYS A 356 3.53 22.58 1.87
C LYS A 356 4.38 22.95 3.11
N LYS A 357 3.87 22.69 4.32
CA LYS A 357 4.62 22.93 5.56
C LYS A 357 5.80 21.96 5.71
N ALA A 358 5.62 20.66 5.36
CA ALA A 358 6.70 19.68 5.40
C ALA A 358 7.81 20.04 4.42
N GLN A 359 7.48 20.41 3.18
CA GLN A 359 8.44 20.88 2.18
C GLN A 359 9.19 22.14 2.63
N ALA A 360 8.52 23.09 3.27
CA ALA A 360 9.18 24.29 3.81
C ALA A 360 10.14 23.97 4.95
N LYS A 361 9.80 22.98 5.80
CA LYS A 361 10.63 22.56 6.95
C LYS A 361 11.85 21.74 6.53
N TYR A 362 11.74 20.91 5.49
CA TYR A 362 12.76 19.92 5.09
C TYR A 362 13.32 20.14 3.67
N LYS A 363 13.56 21.40 3.33
CA LYS A 363 14.23 21.80 2.09
C LYS A 363 15.66 21.30 2.00
#